data_30296d4383a1f258ba768746061f241b
#
_entry.id   30296d4383a1f258ba768746061f241b
#
_cell.length_a   1.000
_cell.length_b   1.000
_cell.length_c   1.000
_cell.angle_alpha   90.00
_cell.angle_beta   90.00
_cell.angle_gamma   90.00
#
_symmetry.space_group_name_H-M   'P 1'
#
loop_
_entity.id
_entity.type
_entity.pdbx_description
1 polymer ?
#
loop_
_entity_poly.entity_id
_entity_poly.type
_entity_poly.pdbx_seq_one_letter_code
_entity_poly.pdbx_strand_id
1 'polypeptide(L)'
;MNLILTERIGKYEIRGKLGAGATSTVYLGYDEFAQREVAIKVVFPEALKDHDKGRQHLHMLINEASLAGKLIHPHIAQIYDAVVSDDQSYIVMEYVPGGTLEQFILPDHLLPIDRLVEIIFKCTRALDYAFIMGVTHRDIKPANILLTKPGGESEAGGDIKISDFGAALTLGNEQTQVSGVGS
;
A
#
# COMPACT_ATOMS: atom_id res chain seq x y z
N MET A 1 26.52 17.67 23.27
CA MET A 1 25.60 17.82 22.13
C MET A 1 25.46 16.43 21.54
N ASN A 2 24.42 15.67 21.96
CA ASN A 2 24.19 14.30 21.45
C ASN A 2 23.62 14.45 20.05
N LEU A 3 24.40 14.08 19.03
CA LEU A 3 23.87 13.78 17.70
C LEU A 3 22.95 12.55 17.85
N ILE A 4 21.64 12.76 17.84
CA ILE A 4 20.67 11.69 17.64
C ILE A 4 20.88 11.27 16.19
N LEU A 5 21.54 10.13 15.97
CA LEU A 5 21.60 9.48 14.67
C LEU A 5 20.17 9.03 14.35
N THR A 6 19.45 9.85 13.59
CA THR A 6 18.14 9.48 13.05
C THR A 6 18.34 8.34 12.06
N GLU A 7 17.67 7.23 12.28
CA GLU A 7 17.70 6.09 11.37
C GLU A 7 17.10 6.50 10.02
N ARG A 8 17.75 6.15 8.92
CA ARG A 8 17.34 6.53 7.57
C ARG A 8 17.16 5.31 6.67
N ILE A 9 16.19 5.39 5.79
CA ILE A 9 16.03 4.48 4.67
C ILE A 9 16.18 5.29 3.37
N GLY A 10 17.31 5.09 2.67
CA GLY A 10 17.69 5.94 1.57
C GLY A 10 17.78 7.40 2.00
N LYS A 11 17.04 8.29 1.35
CA LYS A 11 16.98 9.73 1.67
C LYS A 11 15.98 10.09 2.78
N TYR A 12 15.13 9.13 3.22
CA TYR A 12 14.02 9.37 4.13
C TYR A 12 14.44 9.18 5.59
N GLU A 13 14.10 10.14 6.45
CA GLU A 13 14.26 10.05 7.90
C GLU A 13 13.15 9.17 8.48
N ILE A 14 13.50 8.16 9.30
CA ILE A 14 12.52 7.29 9.95
C ILE A 14 12.05 7.94 11.25
N ARG A 15 10.72 8.08 11.38
CA ARG A 15 10.04 8.66 12.54
C ARG A 15 9.30 7.65 13.40
N GLY A 16 9.00 6.46 12.85
CA GLY A 16 8.33 5.41 13.60
C GLY A 16 8.00 4.19 12.75
N LYS A 17 7.41 3.19 13.39
CA LYS A 17 6.93 1.98 12.73
C LYS A 17 5.40 2.03 12.67
N LEU A 18 4.83 1.86 11.48
CA LEU A 18 3.38 1.83 11.25
C LEU A 18 2.80 0.41 11.33
N GLY A 19 3.55 -0.59 10.89
CA GLY A 19 3.10 -1.97 10.91
C GLY A 19 4.17 -2.95 10.43
N ALA A 20 3.91 -4.24 10.63
CA ALA A 20 4.75 -5.32 10.11
C ALA A 20 3.88 -6.47 9.61
N GLY A 21 4.25 -7.02 8.47
CA GLY A 21 3.70 -8.24 7.90
C GLY A 21 4.72 -9.36 7.83
N ALA A 22 4.36 -10.46 7.18
CA ALA A 22 5.22 -11.64 7.06
C ALA A 22 6.50 -11.39 6.25
N THR A 23 6.46 -10.48 5.27
CA THR A 23 7.56 -10.27 4.31
C THR A 23 8.07 -8.83 4.27
N SER A 24 7.42 -7.92 5.02
CA SER A 24 7.75 -6.49 4.98
C SER A 24 7.41 -5.78 6.29
N THR A 25 8.05 -4.63 6.52
CA THR A 25 7.69 -3.68 7.57
C THR A 25 7.36 -2.34 6.92
N VAL A 26 6.34 -1.65 7.43
CA VAL A 26 5.98 -0.29 7.02
C VAL A 26 6.40 0.70 8.08
N TYR A 27 7.16 1.70 7.68
CA TYR A 27 7.65 2.78 8.54
C TYR A 27 6.99 4.12 8.20
N LEU A 28 6.82 4.95 9.19
CA LEU A 28 6.58 6.38 9.01
C LEU A 28 7.94 7.04 8.73
N GLY A 29 8.06 7.63 7.57
CA GLY A 29 9.23 8.39 7.16
C GLY A 29 8.92 9.86 6.90
N TYR A 30 9.97 10.66 6.74
CA TYR A 30 9.85 12.05 6.34
C TYR A 30 10.77 12.34 5.15
N ASP A 31 10.17 12.90 4.11
CA ASP A 31 10.88 13.39 2.92
C ASP A 31 11.25 14.85 3.14
N GLU A 32 12.52 15.11 3.49
CA GLU A 32 13.02 16.45 3.76
C GLU A 32 12.94 17.37 2.52
N PHE A 33 13.10 16.82 1.33
CA PHE A 33 13.02 17.59 0.09
C PHE A 33 11.58 18.00 -0.22
N ALA A 34 10.64 17.06 -0.16
CA ALA A 34 9.23 17.32 -0.40
C ALA A 34 8.49 17.89 0.83
N GLN A 35 9.16 17.95 1.99
CA GLN A 35 8.63 18.43 3.28
C GLN A 35 7.29 17.76 3.65
N ARG A 36 7.25 16.43 3.57
CA ARG A 36 6.05 15.66 3.88
C ARG A 36 6.36 14.33 4.56
N GLU A 37 5.38 13.84 5.31
CA GLU A 37 5.39 12.47 5.82
C GLU A 37 5.08 11.48 4.71
N VAL A 38 5.71 10.31 4.78
CA VAL A 38 5.55 9.21 3.82
C VAL A 38 5.45 7.88 4.56
N ALA A 39 4.77 6.92 3.98
CA ALA A 39 4.83 5.53 4.41
C ALA A 39 5.87 4.79 3.56
N ILE A 40 6.79 4.06 4.21
CA ILE A 40 7.87 3.33 3.55
C ILE A 40 7.72 1.86 3.84
N LYS A 41 7.35 1.07 2.83
CA LYS A 41 7.22 -0.38 2.91
C LYS A 41 8.55 -1.03 2.51
N VAL A 42 9.24 -1.58 3.49
CA VAL A 42 10.55 -2.24 3.32
C VAL A 42 10.34 -3.74 3.28
N VAL A 43 10.84 -4.39 2.24
CA VAL A 43 10.81 -5.86 2.10
C VAL A 43 12.02 -6.46 2.81
N PHE A 44 11.80 -7.54 3.57
CA PHE A 44 12.87 -8.21 4.28
C PHE A 44 13.86 -8.86 3.31
N PRO A 45 15.19 -8.70 3.51
CA PRO A 45 16.21 -9.35 2.68
C PRO A 45 16.07 -10.87 2.66
N GLU A 46 15.61 -11.47 3.77
CA GLU A 46 15.38 -12.91 3.88
C GLU A 46 14.29 -13.40 2.93
N ALA A 47 13.26 -12.58 2.70
CA ALA A 47 12.19 -12.86 1.74
C ALA A 47 12.69 -12.86 0.29
N LEU A 48 13.84 -12.23 0.02
CA LEU A 48 14.46 -12.13 -1.31
C LEU A 48 15.53 -13.20 -1.55
N LYS A 49 16.04 -13.88 -0.50
CA LYS A 49 17.13 -14.86 -0.60
C LYS A 49 16.72 -16.24 -1.09
N ASP A 50 15.47 -16.63 -0.92
CA ASP A 50 14.94 -17.88 -1.48
C ASP A 50 14.82 -17.72 -3.01
N HIS A 51 15.59 -18.50 -3.77
CA HIS A 51 15.73 -18.33 -5.24
C HIS A 51 14.41 -18.29 -6.01
N ASP A 52 13.37 -18.99 -5.56
CA ASP A 52 12.08 -19.00 -6.25
C ASP A 52 11.11 -17.99 -5.63
N LYS A 53 10.98 -17.97 -4.31
CA LYS A 53 10.10 -17.05 -3.58
C LYS A 53 10.63 -15.62 -3.58
N GLY A 54 11.95 -15.43 -3.49
CA GLY A 54 12.59 -14.12 -3.53
C GLY A 54 12.34 -13.39 -4.84
N ARG A 55 12.50 -14.11 -5.99
CA ARG A 55 12.16 -13.55 -7.30
C ARG A 55 10.68 -13.19 -7.41
N GLN A 56 9.78 -14.02 -6.88
CA GLN A 56 8.35 -13.71 -6.86
C GLN A 56 8.05 -12.45 -6.04
N HIS A 57 8.63 -12.31 -4.84
CA HIS A 57 8.45 -11.11 -4.00
C HIS A 57 9.00 -9.85 -4.68
N LEU A 58 10.16 -9.96 -5.32
CA LEU A 58 10.75 -8.85 -6.07
C LEU A 58 9.87 -8.43 -7.26
N HIS A 59 9.37 -9.41 -8.03
CA HIS A 59 8.42 -9.14 -9.11
C HIS A 59 7.12 -8.50 -8.61
N MET A 60 6.59 -8.95 -7.47
CA MET A 60 5.41 -8.32 -6.85
C MET A 60 5.68 -6.87 -6.47
N LEU A 61 6.84 -6.59 -5.86
CA LEU A 61 7.24 -5.24 -5.48
C LEU A 61 7.38 -4.31 -6.70
N ILE A 62 8.06 -4.78 -7.75
CA ILE A 62 8.21 -4.02 -9.00
C ILE A 62 6.85 -3.77 -9.67
N ASN A 63 5.98 -4.78 -9.69
CA ASN A 63 4.64 -4.64 -10.23
C ASN A 63 3.81 -3.65 -9.43
N GLU A 64 3.83 -3.72 -8.10
CA GLU A 64 3.15 -2.77 -7.23
C GLU A 64 3.58 -1.34 -7.55
N ALA A 65 4.90 -1.09 -7.55
CA ALA A 65 5.44 0.23 -7.85
C ALA A 65 5.08 0.71 -9.26
N SER A 66 5.20 -0.16 -10.26
CA SER A 66 4.93 0.18 -11.66
C SER A 66 3.45 0.42 -11.96
N LEU A 67 2.56 -0.39 -11.42
CA LEU A 67 1.13 -0.31 -11.70
C LEU A 67 0.46 0.77 -10.86
N ALA A 68 0.66 0.74 -9.54
CA ALA A 68 0.05 1.72 -8.66
C ALA A 68 0.66 3.12 -8.82
N GLY A 69 1.92 3.23 -9.23
CA GLY A 69 2.57 4.51 -9.54
C GLY A 69 1.90 5.28 -10.70
N LYS A 70 1.17 4.58 -11.57
CA LYS A 70 0.41 5.20 -12.67
C LYS A 70 -1.00 5.65 -12.26
N LEU A 71 -1.50 5.17 -11.12
CA LEU A 71 -2.84 5.46 -10.66
C LEU A 71 -2.85 6.78 -9.87
N ILE A 72 -3.54 7.78 -10.39
CA ILE A 72 -3.73 9.08 -9.74
C ILE A 72 -5.22 9.26 -9.50
N HIS A 73 -5.66 8.99 -8.26
CA HIS A 73 -7.07 9.06 -7.88
C HIS A 73 -7.20 9.48 -6.40
N PRO A 74 -8.19 10.30 -6.01
CA PRO A 74 -8.34 10.76 -4.63
C PRO A 74 -8.47 9.64 -3.59
N HIS A 75 -9.03 8.49 -4.00
CA HIS A 75 -9.23 7.32 -3.13
C HIS A 75 -8.23 6.18 -3.39
N ILE A 76 -7.06 6.47 -3.95
CA ILE A 76 -5.92 5.55 -4.06
C ILE A 76 -4.70 6.22 -3.43
N ALA A 77 -4.00 5.48 -2.56
CA ALA A 77 -2.75 5.96 -1.96
C ALA A 77 -1.68 6.09 -3.05
N GLN A 78 -1.12 7.29 -3.21
CA GLN A 78 -0.14 7.58 -4.26
C GLN A 78 1.20 6.93 -3.94
N ILE A 79 1.82 6.25 -4.91
CA ILE A 79 3.23 5.85 -4.83
C ILE A 79 4.10 7.01 -5.30
N TYR A 80 5.14 7.32 -4.53
CA TYR A 80 6.06 8.42 -4.79
C TYR A 80 7.40 7.94 -5.31
N ASP A 81 7.88 6.79 -4.84
CA ASP A 81 9.20 6.27 -5.18
C ASP A 81 9.25 4.75 -4.95
N ALA A 82 10.16 4.06 -5.64
CA ALA A 82 10.45 2.67 -5.40
C ALA A 82 11.92 2.38 -5.69
N VAL A 83 12.57 1.72 -4.75
CA VAL A 83 13.96 1.30 -4.88
C VAL A 83 14.02 -0.20 -4.76
N VAL A 84 14.69 -0.82 -5.73
CA VAL A 84 14.93 -2.26 -5.78
C VAL A 84 16.42 -2.49 -5.94
N SER A 85 17.05 -3.04 -4.91
CA SER A 85 18.46 -3.39 -4.90
C SER A 85 18.71 -4.67 -4.10
N ASP A 86 19.90 -5.24 -4.24
CA ASP A 86 20.30 -6.45 -3.51
C ASP A 86 20.38 -6.22 -1.99
N ASP A 87 20.68 -5.00 -1.56
CA ASP A 87 20.85 -4.65 -0.15
C ASP A 87 19.53 -4.24 0.50
N GLN A 88 18.70 -3.47 -0.20
CA GLN A 88 17.47 -2.92 0.37
C GLN A 88 16.45 -2.61 -0.72
N SER A 89 15.26 -3.20 -0.60
CA SER A 89 14.14 -2.95 -1.51
C SER A 89 12.97 -2.35 -0.73
N TYR A 90 12.46 -1.21 -1.21
CA TYR A 90 11.35 -0.50 -0.55
C TYR A 90 10.50 0.31 -1.52
N ILE A 91 9.25 0.53 -1.15
CA ILE A 91 8.31 1.43 -1.82
C ILE A 91 7.97 2.60 -0.89
N VAL A 92 7.97 3.80 -1.43
CA VAL A 92 7.56 5.02 -0.72
C VAL A 92 6.22 5.48 -1.25
N MET A 93 5.27 5.66 -0.35
CA MET A 93 3.89 5.99 -0.69
C MET A 93 3.31 7.06 0.23
N GLU A 94 2.18 7.57 -0.13
CA GLU A 94 1.40 8.50 0.65
C GLU A 94 1.13 7.95 2.06
N TYR A 95 1.49 8.72 3.08
CA TYR A 95 1.11 8.41 4.46
C TYR A 95 -0.34 8.86 4.70
N VAL A 96 -1.15 7.95 5.21
CA VAL A 96 -2.56 8.18 5.50
C VAL A 96 -2.79 7.95 7.01
N PRO A 97 -3.06 9.01 7.80
CA PRO A 97 -2.90 8.98 9.26
C PRO A 97 -4.01 8.30 10.04
N GLY A 98 -5.17 8.02 9.44
CA GLY A 98 -6.36 7.52 10.15
C GLY A 98 -6.37 6.03 10.46
N GLY A 99 -5.31 5.30 10.11
CA GLY A 99 -5.27 3.84 10.26
C GLY A 99 -6.05 3.12 9.16
N THR A 100 -6.43 1.88 9.40
CA THR A 100 -7.14 1.03 8.44
C THR A 100 -8.60 0.79 8.83
N LEU A 101 -9.43 0.40 7.87
CA LEU A 101 -10.81 0.01 8.13
C LEU A 101 -10.93 -1.25 9.02
N GLU A 102 -9.83 -2.01 9.19
CA GLU A 102 -9.77 -3.20 10.02
C GLU A 102 -10.10 -2.91 11.51
N GLN A 103 -9.87 -1.70 12.00
CA GLN A 103 -10.23 -1.28 13.35
C GLN A 103 -11.75 -1.30 13.61
N PHE A 104 -12.58 -1.39 12.57
CA PHE A 104 -14.05 -1.36 12.65
C PHE A 104 -14.72 -2.68 12.27
N ILE A 105 -14.01 -3.82 12.31
CA ILE A 105 -14.59 -5.15 11.99
C ILE A 105 -15.18 -5.86 13.21
N LEU A 106 -14.88 -5.39 14.42
CA LEU A 106 -15.41 -6.00 15.64
C LEU A 106 -16.85 -5.51 15.92
N PRO A 107 -17.73 -6.37 16.46
CA PRO A 107 -19.14 -6.04 16.69
C PRO A 107 -19.36 -4.74 17.47
N ASP A 108 -18.51 -4.46 18.46
CA ASP A 108 -18.63 -3.27 19.32
C ASP A 108 -18.06 -1.99 18.68
N HIS A 109 -17.43 -2.10 17.50
CA HIS A 109 -16.76 -1.00 16.82
C HIS A 109 -17.23 -0.83 15.37
N LEU A 110 -18.38 -1.41 15.00
CA LEU A 110 -18.89 -1.30 13.63
C LEU A 110 -19.24 0.15 13.28
N LEU A 111 -18.90 0.52 12.05
CA LEU A 111 -19.33 1.81 11.50
C LEU A 111 -20.84 1.84 11.23
N PRO A 112 -21.48 3.01 11.29
CA PRO A 112 -22.85 3.19 10.82
C PRO A 112 -23.02 2.75 9.37
N ILE A 113 -24.21 2.24 9.02
CA ILE A 113 -24.48 1.67 7.67
C ILE A 113 -24.31 2.72 6.56
N ASP A 114 -24.78 3.94 6.78
CA ASP A 114 -24.63 5.05 5.84
C ASP A 114 -23.15 5.33 5.55
N ARG A 115 -22.31 5.29 6.59
CA ARG A 115 -20.86 5.45 6.44
C ARG A 115 -20.23 4.29 5.67
N LEU A 116 -20.65 3.04 5.91
CA LEU A 116 -20.18 1.88 5.14
C LEU A 116 -20.58 1.99 3.66
N VAL A 117 -21.80 2.42 3.37
CA VAL A 117 -22.27 2.63 1.99
C VAL A 117 -21.42 3.69 1.29
N GLU A 118 -21.10 4.79 1.96
CA GLU A 118 -20.22 5.83 1.42
C GLU A 118 -18.81 5.29 1.10
N ILE A 119 -18.21 4.53 2.05
CA ILE A 119 -16.89 3.91 1.86
C ILE A 119 -16.91 2.95 0.67
N ILE A 120 -17.91 2.06 0.58
CA ILE A 120 -18.05 1.11 -0.52
C ILE A 120 -18.18 1.84 -1.85
N PHE A 121 -18.98 2.90 -1.91
CA PHE A 121 -19.11 3.71 -3.13
C PHE A 121 -17.77 4.32 -3.57
N LYS A 122 -17.00 4.89 -2.64
CA LYS A 122 -15.68 5.45 -2.92
C LYS A 122 -14.69 4.37 -3.39
N CYS A 123 -14.68 3.20 -2.72
CA CYS A 123 -13.87 2.06 -3.15
C CYS A 123 -14.23 1.61 -4.57
N THR A 124 -15.52 1.47 -4.87
CA THR A 124 -15.98 1.05 -6.19
C THR A 124 -15.50 2.01 -7.27
N ARG A 125 -15.58 3.32 -7.05
CA ARG A 125 -15.10 4.32 -8.00
C ARG A 125 -13.59 4.25 -8.21
N ALA A 126 -12.83 4.04 -7.13
CA ALA A 126 -11.38 3.89 -7.22
C ALA A 126 -10.96 2.62 -7.98
N LEU A 127 -11.68 1.52 -7.73
CA LEU A 127 -11.43 0.24 -8.40
C LEU A 127 -11.85 0.27 -9.87
N ASP A 128 -12.95 0.93 -10.20
CA ASP A 128 -13.39 1.16 -11.59
C ASP A 128 -12.34 1.98 -12.36
N TYR A 129 -11.85 3.06 -11.76
CA TYR A 129 -10.74 3.85 -12.33
C TYR A 129 -9.49 2.98 -12.56
N ALA A 130 -9.08 2.19 -11.55
CA ALA A 130 -7.92 1.29 -11.69
C ALA A 130 -8.14 0.27 -12.82
N PHE A 131 -9.33 -0.30 -12.92
CA PHE A 131 -9.71 -1.24 -13.98
C PHE A 131 -9.63 -0.61 -15.38
N ILE A 132 -10.14 0.61 -15.57
CA ILE A 132 -10.01 1.37 -16.81
C ILE A 132 -8.55 1.62 -17.18
N MET A 133 -7.69 1.83 -16.16
CA MET A 133 -6.24 1.97 -16.34
C MET A 133 -5.53 0.61 -16.55
N GLY A 134 -6.28 -0.48 -16.66
CA GLY A 134 -5.75 -1.82 -16.89
C GLY A 134 -5.20 -2.52 -15.65
N VAL A 135 -5.57 -2.08 -14.44
CA VAL A 135 -5.09 -2.62 -13.17
C VAL A 135 -6.21 -3.22 -12.35
N THR A 136 -6.06 -4.47 -11.92
CA THR A 136 -6.98 -5.15 -10.98
C THR A 136 -6.28 -5.37 -9.65
N HIS A 137 -6.87 -4.94 -8.54
CA HIS A 137 -6.26 -4.95 -7.20
C HIS A 137 -6.03 -6.37 -6.63
N ARG A 138 -7.04 -7.25 -6.68
CA ARG A 138 -7.05 -8.67 -6.29
C ARG A 138 -6.92 -8.98 -4.79
N ASP A 139 -6.69 -8.00 -3.92
CA ASP A 139 -6.59 -8.19 -2.46
C ASP A 139 -7.33 -7.07 -1.70
N ILE A 140 -8.59 -6.81 -2.07
CA ILE A 140 -9.41 -5.84 -1.34
C ILE A 140 -9.88 -6.45 -0.02
N LYS A 141 -9.48 -5.79 1.08
CA LYS A 141 -9.83 -6.15 2.46
C LYS A 141 -9.75 -4.91 3.37
N PRO A 142 -10.36 -4.93 4.56
CA PRO A 142 -10.34 -3.79 5.49
C PRO A 142 -8.94 -3.26 5.82
N ALA A 143 -7.93 -4.13 5.91
CA ALA A 143 -6.54 -3.75 6.16
C ALA A 143 -5.92 -2.88 5.05
N ASN A 144 -6.43 -2.97 3.81
CA ASN A 144 -5.94 -2.23 2.64
C ASN A 144 -6.80 -0.99 2.32
N ILE A 145 -7.76 -0.65 3.17
CA ILE A 145 -8.56 0.58 3.07
C ILE A 145 -8.14 1.50 4.21
N LEU A 146 -7.43 2.55 3.88
CA LEU A 146 -6.89 3.53 4.82
C LEU A 146 -7.89 4.67 5.02
N LEU A 147 -7.93 5.22 6.23
CA LEU A 147 -8.77 6.36 6.60
C LEU A 147 -7.91 7.62 6.71
N THR A 148 -8.37 8.72 6.15
CA THR A 148 -7.59 9.98 6.15
C THR A 148 -7.61 10.70 7.49
N LYS A 149 -8.54 10.35 8.39
CA LYS A 149 -8.62 10.88 9.76
C LYS A 149 -8.80 9.75 10.76
N PRO A 150 -8.24 9.88 11.98
CA PRO A 150 -8.48 8.92 13.04
C PRO A 150 -9.99 8.77 13.32
N GLY A 151 -10.44 7.54 13.49
CA GLY A 151 -11.83 7.25 13.83
C GLY A 151 -12.10 7.65 15.27
N GLY A 152 -13.27 8.24 15.54
CA GLY A 152 -13.83 8.42 16.88
C GLY A 152 -14.47 9.74 17.20
N GLU A 153 -14.10 10.86 16.59
CA GLU A 153 -14.63 12.18 17.00
C GLU A 153 -15.24 13.03 15.87
N SER A 154 -15.19 12.57 14.65
CA SER A 154 -15.84 13.26 13.53
C SER A 154 -16.87 12.34 12.92
N GLU A 155 -18.13 12.78 12.89
CA GLU A 155 -19.27 12.08 12.27
C GLU A 155 -19.03 11.60 10.84
N ALA A 156 -17.92 11.98 10.22
CA ALA A 156 -17.56 11.61 8.87
C ALA A 156 -16.28 10.74 8.73
N GLY A 157 -15.53 10.43 9.82
CA GLY A 157 -14.33 9.56 9.75
C GLY A 157 -13.30 9.91 8.67
N GLY A 158 -13.36 11.10 8.08
CA GLY A 158 -12.51 11.51 6.96
C GLY A 158 -12.86 10.80 5.63
N ASP A 159 -11.94 10.85 4.71
CA ASP A 159 -12.02 10.16 3.42
C ASP A 159 -11.28 8.81 3.47
N ILE A 160 -11.33 8.04 2.39
CA ILE A 160 -10.63 6.75 2.30
C ILE A 160 -9.58 6.77 1.18
N LYS A 161 -8.58 5.89 1.34
CA LYS A 161 -7.64 5.56 0.26
C LYS A 161 -7.37 4.06 0.24
N ILE A 162 -7.43 3.47 -0.95
CA ILE A 162 -7.04 2.07 -1.17
C ILE A 162 -5.51 2.03 -1.31
N SER A 163 -4.88 1.11 -0.60
CA SER A 163 -3.43 0.87 -0.64
C SER A 163 -3.13 -0.59 -0.99
N ASP A 164 -1.86 -0.91 -1.16
CA ASP A 164 -1.33 -2.27 -1.30
C ASP A 164 -1.79 -3.00 -2.58
N PHE A 165 -1.39 -2.45 -3.73
CA PHE A 165 -1.59 -3.08 -5.03
C PHE A 165 -0.57 -4.22 -5.32
N GLY A 166 0.10 -4.77 -4.30
CA GLY A 166 1.13 -5.82 -4.45
C GLY A 166 0.65 -7.12 -5.09
N ALA A 167 -0.65 -7.41 -4.99
CA ALA A 167 -1.29 -8.54 -5.69
C ALA A 167 -1.87 -8.14 -7.06
N ALA A 168 -1.74 -6.87 -7.48
CA ALA A 168 -2.35 -6.37 -8.71
C ALA A 168 -1.73 -7.02 -9.95
N LEU A 169 -2.56 -7.23 -10.98
CA LEU A 169 -2.13 -7.69 -12.31
C LEU A 169 -2.62 -6.72 -13.38
N THR A 170 -1.83 -6.63 -14.46
CA THR A 170 -2.24 -5.95 -15.68
C THR A 170 -3.16 -6.87 -16.48
N LEU A 171 -4.29 -6.37 -16.95
CA LEU A 171 -5.28 -7.15 -17.72
C LEU A 171 -4.73 -7.81 -19.00
N GLY A 172 -3.56 -7.36 -19.50
CA GLY A 172 -2.91 -7.96 -20.68
C GLY A 172 -2.10 -9.22 -20.40
N ASN A 173 -1.79 -9.56 -19.15
CA ASN A 173 -0.93 -10.70 -18.81
C ASN A 173 -1.72 -12.00 -18.51
N GLU A 174 -3.05 -11.96 -18.44
CA GLU A 174 -3.86 -13.16 -18.18
C GLU A 174 -3.92 -14.13 -19.37
N GLN A 175 -3.69 -13.66 -20.59
CA GLN A 175 -3.73 -14.52 -21.78
C GLN A 175 -2.52 -15.46 -21.92
N THR A 176 -1.45 -15.23 -21.19
CA THR A 176 -0.21 -16.02 -21.32
C THR A 176 -0.14 -17.22 -20.36
N GLN A 177 -1.01 -17.29 -19.33
CA GLN A 177 -1.00 -18.41 -18.37
C GLN A 177 -1.96 -19.55 -18.69
N VAL A 178 -2.87 -19.39 -19.65
CA VAL A 178 -3.88 -20.43 -19.99
C VAL A 178 -3.45 -21.32 -21.15
N SER A 179 -2.39 -20.99 -21.87
CA SER A 179 -1.94 -21.76 -23.05
C SER A 179 -0.85 -22.81 -22.76
N GLY A 180 -0.62 -23.19 -21.52
CA GLY A 180 0.40 -24.15 -21.08
C GLY A 180 -0.13 -25.54 -20.67
N VAL A 181 -1.38 -25.91 -20.98
CA VAL A 181 -1.90 -27.26 -20.73
C VAL A 181 -2.47 -27.82 -22.02
N GLY A 182 -1.64 -28.60 -22.73
CA GLY A 182 -2.11 -29.39 -23.87
C GLY A 182 -1.02 -29.80 -24.84
N SER A 183 -0.27 -30.83 -24.52
CA SER A 183 0.14 -31.92 -25.41
C SER A 183 1.05 -32.88 -24.67
#